data_61ae0bce5c4cfd23c8a942fc96ecaff9
#
_entry.id   61ae0bce5c4cfd23c8a942fc96ecaff9
#
_cell.length_a   1.000
_cell.length_b   1.000
_cell.length_c   1.000
_cell.angle_alpha   90.00
_cell.angle_beta   90.00
_cell.angle_gamma   90.00
#
_symmetry.space_group_name_H-M   'P 1'
#
loop_
_entity.id
_entity.type
_entity.pdbx_description
1 polymer ?
#
loop_
_entity_poly.entity_id
_entity_poly.type
_entity_poly.pdbx_seq_one_letter_code
_entity_poly.pdbx_strand_id
1 'polypeptide(L)'
;MSGTEFERRIALLFEDLGYRVRLTKTTGDFGADLVVTRRSEVMVVQTKRYATDHRVGVSAVQEVVAAAAVYGARSSMVVTNAHFTRAAQTLARANSVDLCDRESLIRMLAVARGATTKPAETTEQPWWKQTPPSRD
;
A
#
# COMPACT_ATOMS: atom_id res chain seq x y z
N MET A 1 4.07 18.44 -0.04
CA MET A 1 2.99 17.55 0.44
C MET A 1 3.34 17.03 1.82
N SER A 2 2.44 17.17 2.77
CA SER A 2 2.61 16.64 4.12
C SER A 2 2.28 15.15 4.18
N GLY A 3 2.66 14.51 5.30
CA GLY A 3 2.29 13.12 5.52
C GLY A 3 0.78 12.92 5.57
N THR A 4 0.06 13.84 6.20
CA THR A 4 -1.40 13.80 6.28
C THR A 4 -2.03 13.94 4.89
N GLU A 5 -1.49 14.82 4.07
CA GLU A 5 -1.99 15.00 2.70
C GLU A 5 -1.73 13.74 1.85
N PHE A 6 -0.56 13.13 2.00
CA PHE A 6 -0.24 11.90 1.32
C PHE A 6 -1.22 10.80 1.71
N GLU A 7 -1.47 10.65 3.01
CA GLU A 7 -2.43 9.67 3.53
C GLU A 7 -3.82 9.86 2.92
N ARG A 8 -4.30 11.11 2.84
CA ARG A 8 -5.60 11.40 2.22
C ARG A 8 -5.64 11.05 0.75
N ARG A 9 -4.56 11.31 0.02
CA ARG A 9 -4.49 10.97 -1.40
C ARG A 9 -4.49 9.46 -1.62
N ILE A 10 -3.81 8.71 -0.74
CA ILE A 10 -3.83 7.26 -0.80
C ILE A 10 -5.24 6.73 -0.47
N ALA A 11 -5.93 7.34 0.50
CA ALA A 11 -7.31 6.99 0.80
C ALA A 11 -8.21 7.16 -0.42
N LEU A 12 -8.10 8.28 -1.12
CA LEU A 12 -8.87 8.53 -2.34
C LEU A 12 -8.54 7.54 -3.44
N LEU A 13 -7.27 7.18 -3.57
CA LEU A 13 -6.83 6.18 -4.53
C LEU A 13 -7.53 4.85 -4.30
N PHE A 14 -7.56 4.37 -3.05
CA PHE A 14 -8.24 3.12 -2.73
C PHE A 14 -9.73 3.21 -2.96
N GLU A 15 -10.36 4.34 -2.66
CA GLU A 15 -11.77 4.53 -2.97
C GLU A 15 -12.03 4.44 -4.48
N ASP A 16 -11.18 5.07 -5.28
CA ASP A 16 -11.28 5.03 -6.74
C ASP A 16 -11.09 3.60 -7.27
N LEU A 17 -10.34 2.79 -6.56
CA LEU A 17 -10.12 1.38 -6.93
C LEU A 17 -11.20 0.45 -6.40
N GLY A 18 -12.23 0.98 -5.74
CA GLY A 18 -13.39 0.20 -5.32
C GLY A 18 -13.37 -0.29 -3.88
N TYR A 19 -12.46 0.24 -3.06
CA TYR A 19 -12.40 -0.11 -1.65
C TYR A 19 -13.20 0.86 -0.80
N ARG A 20 -13.72 0.36 0.32
CA ARG A 20 -14.17 1.22 1.40
C ARG A 20 -12.97 1.56 2.26
N VAL A 21 -12.81 2.82 2.62
CA VAL A 21 -11.65 3.30 3.35
C VAL A 21 -12.08 3.91 4.66
N ARG A 22 -11.38 3.52 5.73
CA ARG A 22 -11.51 4.12 7.04
C ARG A 22 -10.14 4.63 7.46
N LEU A 23 -10.06 5.92 7.79
CA LEU A 23 -8.85 6.51 8.35
C LEU A 23 -8.77 6.13 9.82
N THR A 24 -7.60 5.71 10.28
CA THR A 24 -7.37 5.46 11.69
C THR A 24 -7.07 6.79 12.40
N LYS A 25 -7.26 6.82 13.70
CA LYS A 25 -6.87 7.99 14.47
C LYS A 25 -5.35 8.07 14.57
N THR A 26 -4.82 9.26 14.43
CA THR A 26 -3.38 9.49 14.46
C THR A 26 -2.74 9.19 15.79
N THR A 27 -3.50 9.31 16.90
CA THR A 27 -3.00 8.97 18.22
C THR A 27 -3.45 7.58 18.61
N GLY A 28 -2.50 6.74 19.01
CA GLY A 28 -2.78 5.38 19.38
C GLY A 28 -3.04 4.46 18.20
N ASP A 29 -2.61 4.86 17.01
CA ASP A 29 -2.64 3.96 15.89
C ASP A 29 -1.67 2.80 16.14
N PHE A 30 -2.04 1.64 15.69
CA PHE A 30 -1.25 0.42 15.90
C PHE A 30 -0.44 0.12 14.64
N GLY A 31 0.13 1.14 14.01
CA GLY A 31 0.95 0.98 12.82
C GLY A 31 0.17 0.87 11.52
N ALA A 32 -1.07 1.37 11.50
CA ALA A 32 -1.86 1.48 10.27
C ALA A 32 -2.46 2.88 10.19
N ASP A 33 -2.43 3.46 9.01
CA ASP A 33 -3.06 4.76 8.74
C ASP A 33 -4.44 4.60 8.15
N LEU A 34 -4.64 3.53 7.39
CA LEU A 34 -5.90 3.22 6.73
C LEU A 34 -6.29 1.78 6.98
N VAL A 35 -7.59 1.55 7.08
CA VAL A 35 -8.17 0.20 7.01
C VAL A 35 -9.07 0.19 5.79
N VAL A 36 -8.78 -0.67 4.84
CA VAL A 36 -9.52 -0.73 3.58
C VAL A 36 -10.22 -2.09 3.47
N THR A 37 -11.44 -2.08 2.95
CA THR A 37 -12.27 -3.27 2.86
C THR A 37 -12.85 -3.40 1.46
N ARG A 38 -12.77 -4.60 0.92
CA ARG A 38 -13.38 -4.93 -0.36
C ARG A 38 -13.84 -6.37 -0.30
N ARG A 39 -15.13 -6.60 -0.61
CA ARG A 39 -15.72 -7.95 -0.62
C ARG A 39 -15.47 -8.72 0.69
N SER A 40 -15.64 -8.04 1.81
CA SER A 40 -15.43 -8.60 3.16
C SER A 40 -13.97 -8.89 3.51
N GLU A 41 -13.04 -8.60 2.62
CA GLU A 41 -11.62 -8.72 2.92
C GLU A 41 -11.08 -7.40 3.47
N VAL A 42 -10.42 -7.47 4.61
CA VAL A 42 -9.88 -6.31 5.32
C VAL A 42 -8.37 -6.27 5.15
N MET A 43 -7.86 -5.13 4.74
CA MET A 43 -6.42 -4.89 4.63
C MET A 43 -6.06 -3.64 5.41
N VAL A 44 -4.99 -3.70 6.19
CA VAL A 44 -4.43 -2.52 6.84
C VAL A 44 -3.35 -1.92 5.93
N VAL A 45 -3.32 -0.60 5.87
CA VAL A 45 -2.36 0.12 5.02
C VAL A 45 -1.63 1.15 5.86
N GLN A 46 -0.31 1.13 5.79
CA GLN A 46 0.53 2.16 6.37
C GLN A 46 1.11 3.00 5.24
N THR A 47 1.06 4.31 5.40
CA THR A 47 1.62 5.25 4.44
C THR A 47 2.90 5.85 4.99
N LYS A 48 3.93 5.95 4.14
CA LYS A 48 5.22 6.55 4.50
C LYS A 48 5.62 7.51 3.40
N ARG A 49 5.54 8.79 3.70
CA ARG A 49 5.94 9.84 2.77
C ARG A 49 7.32 10.35 3.15
N TYR A 50 8.26 10.32 2.20
CA TYR A 50 9.64 10.73 2.42
C TYR A 50 10.17 11.57 1.26
N ALA A 51 11.36 12.13 1.45
CA ALA A 51 12.14 12.72 0.36
C ALA A 51 12.49 11.63 -0.67
N THR A 52 12.71 12.05 -1.91
CA THR A 52 12.78 11.14 -3.06
C THR A 52 13.88 10.08 -2.97
N ASP A 53 14.98 10.38 -2.30
CA ASP A 53 16.11 9.44 -2.16
C ASP A 53 16.07 8.62 -0.87
N HIS A 54 15.04 8.76 -0.07
CA HIS A 54 14.88 8.03 1.17
C HIS A 54 14.41 6.59 0.90
N ARG A 55 14.83 5.66 1.77
CA ARG A 55 14.37 4.28 1.71
C ARG A 55 13.68 3.91 3.01
N VAL A 56 12.52 3.26 2.87
CA VAL A 56 11.71 2.80 4.00
C VAL A 56 12.28 1.48 4.52
N GLY A 57 12.57 1.43 5.79
CA GLY A 57 13.19 0.27 6.42
C GLY A 57 12.21 -0.71 7.04
N VAL A 58 12.76 -1.67 7.77
CA VAL A 58 12.00 -2.80 8.34
C VAL A 58 10.97 -2.39 9.37
N SER A 59 11.14 -1.25 10.05
CA SER A 59 10.20 -0.85 11.09
C SER A 59 8.78 -0.66 10.54
N ALA A 60 8.64 -0.15 9.32
CA ALA A 60 7.33 0.01 8.70
C ALA A 60 6.64 -1.34 8.49
N VAL A 61 7.41 -2.34 8.08
CA VAL A 61 6.89 -3.70 7.89
C VAL A 61 6.44 -4.30 9.22
N GLN A 62 7.26 -4.15 10.25
CA GLN A 62 6.93 -4.66 11.59
C GLN A 62 5.67 -3.99 12.14
N GLU A 63 5.54 -2.68 11.95
CA GLU A 63 4.38 -1.93 12.41
C GLU A 63 3.10 -2.40 11.73
N VAL A 64 3.13 -2.60 10.42
CA VAL A 64 1.91 -3.00 9.70
C VAL A 64 1.51 -4.44 9.98
N VAL A 65 2.46 -5.32 10.25
CA VAL A 65 2.18 -6.70 10.68
C VAL A 65 1.45 -6.69 12.01
N ALA A 66 1.92 -5.89 12.96
CA ALA A 66 1.26 -5.76 14.26
C ALA A 66 -0.14 -5.17 14.11
N ALA A 67 -0.30 -4.17 13.25
CA ALA A 67 -1.61 -3.56 12.99
C ALA A 67 -2.60 -4.57 12.41
N ALA A 68 -2.16 -5.42 11.52
CA ALA A 68 -3.03 -6.44 10.93
C ALA A 68 -3.66 -7.32 12.01
N ALA A 69 -2.87 -7.71 13.01
CA ALA A 69 -3.38 -8.50 14.13
C ALA A 69 -4.42 -7.73 14.95
N VAL A 70 -4.16 -6.45 15.21
CA VAL A 70 -5.07 -5.61 16.01
C VAL A 70 -6.41 -5.41 15.31
N TYR A 71 -6.38 -5.15 14.01
CA TYR A 71 -7.60 -4.86 13.25
C TYR A 71 -8.26 -6.10 12.65
N GLY A 72 -7.72 -7.28 12.91
CA GLY A 72 -8.26 -8.51 12.37
C GLY A 72 -8.17 -8.58 10.86
N ALA A 73 -7.15 -7.97 10.27
CA ALA A 73 -6.98 -7.92 8.83
C ALA A 73 -6.25 -9.15 8.30
N ARG A 74 -6.68 -9.65 7.15
CA ARG A 74 -6.01 -10.77 6.49
C ARG A 74 -4.77 -10.35 5.74
N SER A 75 -4.68 -9.11 5.33
CA SER A 75 -3.56 -8.62 4.54
C SER A 75 -3.11 -7.27 5.03
N SER A 76 -1.91 -6.89 4.64
CA SER A 76 -1.29 -5.64 5.05
C SER A 76 -0.43 -5.10 3.94
N MET A 77 -0.31 -3.78 3.88
CA MET A 77 0.44 -3.10 2.84
C MET A 77 1.14 -1.88 3.41
N VAL A 78 2.35 -1.61 2.93
CA VAL A 78 3.02 -0.33 3.16
C VAL A 78 3.13 0.38 1.83
N VAL A 79 2.64 1.62 1.77
CA VAL A 79 2.68 2.47 0.57
C VAL A 79 3.64 3.62 0.81
N THR A 80 4.54 3.87 -0.13
CA THR A 80 5.46 4.99 -0.04
C THR A 80 5.64 5.66 -1.40
N ASN A 81 6.00 6.93 -1.37
CA ASN A 81 6.41 7.67 -2.56
C ASN A 81 7.91 7.50 -2.85
N ALA A 82 8.59 6.67 -2.06
CA ALA A 82 10.02 6.40 -2.17
C ALA A 82 10.23 4.92 -2.50
N HIS A 83 11.29 4.33 -1.99
CA HIS A 83 11.62 2.92 -2.21
C HIS A 83 11.87 2.24 -0.87
N PHE A 84 11.96 0.92 -0.89
CA PHE A 84 12.19 0.11 0.32
C PHE A 84 13.61 -0.42 0.36
N THR A 85 14.14 -0.58 1.57
CA THR A 85 15.43 -1.24 1.75
C THR A 85 15.28 -2.72 1.37
N ARG A 86 16.40 -3.36 1.07
CA ARG A 86 16.42 -4.80 0.79
C ARG A 86 15.93 -5.59 2.00
N ALA A 87 16.31 -5.17 3.21
CA ALA A 87 15.88 -5.83 4.45
C ALA A 87 14.35 -5.73 4.62
N ALA A 88 13.76 -4.57 4.31
CA ALA A 88 12.31 -4.41 4.35
C ALA A 88 11.62 -5.35 3.36
N GLN A 89 12.16 -5.47 2.15
CA GLN A 89 11.61 -6.37 1.14
C GLN A 89 11.67 -7.83 1.59
N THR A 90 12.77 -8.24 2.20
CA THR A 90 12.92 -9.60 2.72
C THR A 90 11.92 -9.87 3.84
N LEU A 91 11.80 -8.95 4.79
CA LEU A 91 10.87 -9.11 5.90
C LEU A 91 9.42 -9.13 5.41
N ALA A 92 9.08 -8.26 4.46
CA ALA A 92 7.73 -8.20 3.89
C ALA A 92 7.36 -9.53 3.23
N ARG A 93 8.29 -10.10 2.48
CA ARG A 93 8.08 -11.38 1.82
C ARG A 93 7.82 -12.50 2.83
N ALA A 94 8.62 -12.52 3.90
CA ALA A 94 8.47 -13.52 4.97
C ALA A 94 7.14 -13.42 5.71
N ASN A 95 6.51 -12.23 5.74
CA ASN A 95 5.27 -11.99 6.47
C ASN A 95 4.07 -11.72 5.55
N SER A 96 4.23 -11.94 4.26
CA SER A 96 3.17 -11.71 3.26
C SER A 96 2.63 -10.28 3.29
N VAL A 97 3.52 -9.30 3.49
CA VAL A 97 3.18 -7.89 3.43
C VAL A 97 3.41 -7.39 2.01
N ASP A 98 2.45 -6.65 1.47
CA ASP A 98 2.60 -6.02 0.17
C ASP A 98 3.32 -4.69 0.32
N LEU A 99 4.32 -4.46 -0.53
CA LEU A 99 5.04 -3.20 -0.56
C LEU A 99 4.73 -2.46 -1.84
N CYS A 100 4.19 -1.27 -1.70
CA CYS A 100 3.86 -0.41 -2.84
C CYS A 100 4.84 0.76 -2.84
N ASP A 101 5.87 0.67 -3.66
CA ASP A 101 6.88 1.72 -3.81
C ASP A 101 6.43 2.75 -4.87
N ARG A 102 7.32 3.67 -5.21
CA ARG A 102 7.01 4.76 -6.14
C ARG A 102 6.47 4.24 -7.47
N GLU A 103 7.13 3.29 -8.09
CA GLU A 103 6.73 2.78 -9.39
C GLU A 103 5.39 2.05 -9.32
N SER A 104 5.19 1.26 -8.29
CA SER A 104 3.91 0.58 -8.05
C SER A 104 2.79 1.58 -7.83
N LEU A 105 3.06 2.65 -7.08
CA LEU A 105 2.08 3.70 -6.82
C LEU A 105 1.68 4.42 -8.11
N ILE A 106 2.64 4.69 -8.99
CA ILE A 106 2.37 5.30 -10.28
C ILE A 106 1.43 4.41 -11.10
N ARG A 107 1.65 3.10 -11.09
CA ARG A 107 0.78 2.15 -11.80
C ARG A 107 -0.64 2.14 -11.23
N MET A 108 -0.76 2.16 -9.90
CA MET A 108 -2.08 2.23 -9.25
C MET A 108 -2.81 3.51 -9.62
N LEU A 109 -2.12 4.64 -9.60
CA LEU A 109 -2.70 5.93 -9.97
C LEU A 109 -3.16 5.94 -11.43
N ALA A 110 -2.38 5.34 -12.33
CA ALA A 110 -2.74 5.27 -13.74
C ALA A 110 -4.03 4.49 -13.96
N VAL A 111 -4.19 3.36 -13.25
CA VAL A 111 -5.43 2.58 -13.32
C VAL A 111 -6.60 3.36 -12.75
N ALA A 112 -6.42 4.00 -11.60
CA ALA A 112 -7.48 4.77 -10.94
C ALA A 112 -7.97 5.93 -11.82
N ARG A 113 -7.07 6.52 -12.61
CA ARG A 113 -7.41 7.61 -13.53
C ARG A 113 -7.95 7.14 -14.87
N GLY A 114 -8.00 5.83 -15.09
CA GLY A 114 -8.44 5.28 -16.36
C GLY A 114 -7.41 5.40 -17.48
N ALA A 115 -6.15 5.72 -17.16
CA ALA A 115 -5.08 5.89 -18.15
C ALA A 115 -4.57 4.55 -18.68
N THR A 116 -4.77 3.47 -17.93
CA THR A 116 -4.39 2.13 -18.32
C THR A 116 -5.38 1.13 -17.71
N THR A 117 -5.39 -0.07 -18.27
CA THR A 117 -6.29 -1.13 -17.80
C THR A 117 -5.63 -1.88 -16.65
N LYS A 118 -6.43 -2.26 -15.67
CA LYS A 118 -5.97 -3.08 -14.56
C LYS A 118 -5.54 -4.46 -15.09
N PRO A 119 -4.28 -4.90 -14.85
CA PRO A 119 -3.86 -6.23 -15.27
C PRO A 119 -4.63 -7.32 -14.54
N ALA A 120 -4.67 -8.51 -15.13
CA ALA A 120 -5.27 -9.67 -14.47
C ALA A 120 -4.47 -10.01 -13.21
N GLU A 121 -5.18 -10.31 -12.13
CA GLU A 121 -4.53 -10.72 -10.88
C GLU A 121 -3.97 -12.13 -11.01
N THR A 122 -2.77 -12.32 -10.47
CA THR A 122 -2.15 -13.62 -10.38
C THR A 122 -1.93 -13.97 -8.91
N THR A 123 -1.70 -15.24 -8.63
CA THR A 123 -1.41 -15.69 -7.26
C THR A 123 -0.02 -15.25 -6.79
N GLU A 124 0.85 -14.87 -7.71
CA GLU A 124 2.24 -14.53 -7.39
C GLU A 124 2.46 -13.07 -7.11
N GLN A 125 1.73 -12.18 -7.79
CA GLN A 125 1.90 -10.75 -7.62
C GLN A 125 0.57 -10.03 -7.69
N PRO A 126 0.37 -9.00 -6.84
CA PRO A 126 -0.78 -8.13 -7.02
C PRO A 126 -0.69 -7.38 -8.35
N TRP A 127 -1.85 -7.04 -8.91
CA TRP A 127 -1.92 -6.44 -10.24
C TRP A 127 -1.12 -5.14 -10.38
N TRP A 128 -1.02 -4.36 -9.31
CA TRP A 128 -0.32 -3.07 -9.35
C TRP A 128 1.20 -3.21 -9.36
N LYS A 129 1.73 -4.38 -9.09
CA LYS A 129 3.16 -4.68 -9.26
C LYS A 129 3.52 -5.14 -10.66
N GLN A 130 2.52 -5.48 -11.45
CA GLN A 130 2.76 -6.01 -12.78
C GLN A 130 2.96 -4.90 -13.79
N THR A 131 3.93 -5.07 -14.67
CA THR A 131 4.14 -4.14 -15.77
C THR A 131 2.97 -4.28 -16.74
N PRO A 132 2.34 -3.17 -17.18
CA PRO A 132 1.27 -3.24 -18.18
C PRO A 132 1.79 -3.88 -19.46
N PRO A 133 0.92 -4.60 -20.21
CA PRO A 133 1.35 -5.15 -21.49
C PRO A 133 1.78 -4.03 -22.44
N SER A 134 2.79 -4.36 -23.26
CA SER A 134 3.26 -3.44 -24.27
C SER A 134 2.15 -3.18 -25.30
N ARG A 135 2.12 -1.94 -25.83
CA ARG A 135 1.13 -1.55 -26.83
C ARG A 135 1.53 -1.94 -28.27
N ASP A 136 2.55 -2.69 -28.43
CA ASP A 136 2.99 -3.07 -29.77
C ASP A 136 2.12 -4.09 -30.44
#